data_a0022267211e6822778ba8cc5bcb5fc6
#
_entry.id   a0022267211e6822778ba8cc5bcb5fc6
#
_cell.length_a   1.000
_cell.length_b   1.000
_cell.length_c   1.000
_cell.angle_alpha   90.00
_cell.angle_beta   90.00
_cell.angle_gamma   90.00
#
_symmetry.space_group_name_H-M   'P 1'
#
loop_
_entity.id
_entity.type
_entity.pdbx_description
1 polymer ?
#
loop_
_entity_poly.entity_id
_entity_poly.type
_entity_poly.pdbx_seq_one_letter_code
_entity_poly.pdbx_strand_id
1 'polypeptide(L)'
;LDVPTTYFESEYKIVNTYLQLSSENQDKVDEYAEGLLQTQQSIDKIVPLFAVEVLSDVSLSAGLGESLFDEYETETVYAEEEQYGYDIAAWITGDSMEPIYLDGEVALIRASGFDYDGAVYALSWNDSVYIKKLYREENGYRMVSLNDSYPDKWIPYEDNPRIVGLVVSHFMPVIGA
;
A
#
# COMPACT_ATOMS: atom_id res chain seq x y z
N LEU A 1 50.83 6.48 -12.17
CA LEU A 1 50.06 7.06 -11.07
C LEU A 1 50.86 6.82 -9.80
N ASP A 2 51.64 7.82 -9.36
CA ASP A 2 52.37 7.79 -8.08
C ASP A 2 51.32 8.03 -6.97
N VAL A 3 50.92 6.96 -6.29
CA VAL A 3 50.09 7.06 -5.06
C VAL A 3 51.06 7.40 -3.91
N PRO A 4 50.81 8.49 -3.15
CA PRO A 4 51.67 8.88 -2.05
C PRO A 4 51.76 7.74 -1.01
N THR A 5 52.96 7.47 -0.50
CA THR A 5 53.18 6.46 0.55
C THR A 5 52.38 6.74 1.82
N THR A 6 52.03 7.99 2.11
CA THR A 6 51.14 8.39 3.21
C THR A 6 49.71 7.84 3.09
N TYR A 7 49.25 7.54 1.88
CA TYR A 7 47.93 6.94 1.65
C TYR A 7 47.88 5.51 2.22
N PHE A 8 48.90 4.72 1.95
CA PHE A 8 48.99 3.36 2.47
C PHE A 8 49.19 3.32 4.00
N GLU A 9 49.94 4.25 4.59
CA GLU A 9 50.12 4.35 6.04
C GLU A 9 48.82 4.62 6.80
N SER A 10 47.89 5.41 6.24
CA SER A 10 46.59 5.70 6.87
C SER A 10 45.62 4.51 6.77
N GLU A 11 45.60 3.82 5.62
CA GLU A 11 44.68 2.67 5.42
C GLU A 11 45.06 1.46 6.27
N TYR A 12 46.37 1.19 6.49
CA TYR A 12 46.79 0.07 7.27
C TYR A 12 46.94 0.35 8.79
N LYS A 13 46.73 1.57 9.24
CA LYS A 13 46.86 1.94 10.65
C LYS A 13 45.95 1.13 11.53
N ILE A 14 44.66 0.98 11.15
CA ILE A 14 43.71 0.18 11.93
C ILE A 14 44.08 -1.28 11.98
N VAL A 15 44.53 -1.86 10.85
CA VAL A 15 44.96 -3.25 10.76
C VAL A 15 46.19 -3.52 11.69
N ASN A 16 47.18 -2.65 11.63
CA ASN A 16 48.36 -2.75 12.50
C ASN A 16 48.02 -2.64 13.99
N THR A 17 47.05 -1.78 14.34
CA THR A 17 46.56 -1.64 15.71
C THR A 17 45.83 -2.93 16.13
N TYR A 18 44.94 -3.44 15.30
CA TYR A 18 44.15 -4.65 15.54
C TYR A 18 45.01 -5.87 15.78
N LEU A 19 46.06 -6.07 14.96
CA LEU A 19 46.99 -7.20 15.09
C LEU A 19 47.83 -7.18 16.38
N GLN A 20 47.94 -6.03 17.06
CA GLN A 20 48.66 -5.90 18.35
C GLN A 20 47.76 -6.13 19.56
N LEU A 21 46.44 -6.25 19.35
CA LEU A 21 45.47 -6.50 20.43
C LEU A 21 45.51 -7.97 20.84
N SER A 22 45.17 -8.23 22.12
CA SER A 22 44.86 -9.58 22.56
C SER A 22 43.63 -10.14 21.83
N SER A 23 43.49 -11.48 21.74
CA SER A 23 42.35 -12.13 21.13
C SER A 23 41.00 -11.59 21.67
N GLU A 24 40.86 -11.43 22.99
CA GLU A 24 39.67 -10.90 23.63
C GLU A 24 39.33 -9.47 23.17
N ASN A 25 40.36 -8.65 22.92
CA ASN A 25 40.11 -7.27 22.44
C ASN A 25 39.89 -7.21 20.93
N GLN A 26 40.42 -8.14 20.15
CA GLN A 26 40.11 -8.32 18.74
C GLN A 26 38.62 -8.65 18.57
N ASP A 27 38.11 -9.62 19.36
CA ASP A 27 36.67 -9.97 19.34
C ASP A 27 35.76 -8.75 19.62
N LYS A 28 36.13 -7.89 20.56
CA LYS A 28 35.38 -6.65 20.87
C LYS A 28 35.41 -5.64 19.70
N VAL A 29 36.53 -5.53 19.01
CA VAL A 29 36.67 -4.64 17.85
C VAL A 29 35.82 -5.16 16.70
N ASP A 30 35.83 -6.48 16.48
CA ASP A 30 35.02 -7.10 15.42
C ASP A 30 33.52 -6.93 15.69
N GLU A 31 33.03 -7.18 16.91
CA GLU A 31 31.66 -6.99 17.32
C GLU A 31 31.22 -5.51 17.14
N TYR A 32 32.08 -4.57 17.54
CA TYR A 32 31.79 -3.14 17.37
C TYR A 32 31.76 -2.72 15.91
N ALA A 33 32.69 -3.19 15.10
CA ALA A 33 32.75 -2.90 13.67
C ALA A 33 31.53 -3.47 12.92
N GLU A 34 31.13 -4.71 13.22
CA GLU A 34 29.92 -5.33 12.67
C GLU A 34 28.65 -4.55 13.06
N GLY A 35 28.53 -4.10 14.31
CA GLY A 35 27.43 -3.29 14.78
C GLY A 35 27.33 -1.93 14.05
N LEU A 36 28.48 -1.28 13.82
CA LEU A 36 28.53 -0.04 13.04
C LEU A 36 28.11 -0.28 11.58
N LEU A 37 28.58 -1.36 10.97
CA LEU A 37 28.25 -1.72 9.59
C LEU A 37 26.75 -2.00 9.43
N GLN A 38 26.15 -2.74 10.37
CA GLN A 38 24.71 -2.99 10.38
C GLN A 38 23.90 -1.69 10.53
N THR A 39 24.34 -0.80 11.42
CA THR A 39 23.69 0.51 11.62
C THR A 39 23.78 1.35 10.35
N GLN A 40 24.94 1.41 9.71
CA GLN A 40 25.16 2.15 8.47
C GLN A 40 24.26 1.59 7.34
N GLN A 41 24.20 0.26 7.18
CA GLN A 41 23.35 -0.37 6.17
C GLN A 41 21.86 -0.17 6.42
N SER A 42 21.45 0.04 7.68
CA SER A 42 20.06 0.35 8.03
C SER A 42 19.71 1.82 7.74
N ILE A 43 20.65 2.74 7.91
CA ILE A 43 20.47 4.17 7.65
C ILE A 43 20.46 4.47 6.13
N ASP A 44 21.21 3.70 5.34
CA ASP A 44 21.27 3.89 3.87
C ASP A 44 19.97 3.41 3.17
N LYS A 45 19.06 2.79 3.87
CA LYS A 45 17.75 2.39 3.37
C LYS A 45 16.71 3.50 3.60
N ILE A 46 16.93 4.67 2.98
CA ILE A 46 15.85 5.65 2.81
C ILE A 46 14.85 5.00 1.84
N VAL A 47 13.76 4.45 2.38
CA VAL A 47 12.63 4.01 1.57
C VAL A 47 11.85 5.28 1.24
N PRO A 48 11.80 5.73 -0.01
CA PRO A 48 10.96 6.85 -0.39
C PRO A 48 9.50 6.46 -0.11
N LEU A 49 8.75 7.36 0.51
CA LEU A 49 7.31 7.18 0.71
C LEU A 49 6.56 8.04 -0.31
N PHE A 50 5.55 7.47 -0.93
CA PHE A 50 4.73 8.10 -1.95
C PHE A 50 3.36 8.44 -1.39
N ALA A 51 2.97 9.70 -1.47
CA ALA A 51 1.69 10.18 -0.99
C ALA A 51 0.55 9.70 -1.90
N VAL A 52 -0.53 9.21 -1.29
CA VAL A 52 -1.79 8.83 -1.95
C VAL A 52 -2.93 9.52 -1.22
N GLU A 53 -3.77 10.26 -1.97
CA GLU A 53 -4.96 10.90 -1.43
C GLU A 53 -6.12 9.89 -1.44
N VAL A 54 -6.62 9.55 -0.25
CA VAL A 54 -7.69 8.58 -0.05
C VAL A 54 -8.98 9.29 0.27
N LEU A 55 -10.06 8.97 -0.44
CA LEU A 55 -11.39 9.52 -0.19
C LEU A 55 -11.98 8.97 1.11
N SER A 56 -12.66 9.83 1.87
CA SER A 56 -13.47 9.37 3.00
C SER A 56 -14.67 8.54 2.51
N ASP A 57 -15.15 7.60 3.34
CA ASP A 57 -16.30 6.74 3.02
C ASP A 57 -17.56 7.55 2.68
N VAL A 58 -17.74 8.69 3.34
CA VAL A 58 -18.88 9.60 3.10
C VAL A 58 -18.79 10.20 1.71
N SER A 59 -17.60 10.62 1.28
CA SER A 59 -17.39 11.20 -0.05
C SER A 59 -17.64 10.20 -1.16
N LEU A 60 -17.26 8.96 -0.95
CA LEU A 60 -17.45 7.89 -1.93
C LEU A 60 -18.92 7.48 -2.08
N SER A 61 -19.71 7.49 -0.98
CA SER A 61 -21.13 7.15 -0.98
C SER A 61 -22.01 8.26 -1.59
N ALA A 62 -21.66 9.54 -1.39
CA ALA A 62 -22.42 10.69 -1.92
C ALA A 62 -22.45 10.77 -3.45
N GLY A 63 -21.57 10.04 -4.08
CA GLY A 63 -21.50 9.94 -5.54
C GLY A 63 -20.54 10.95 -6.15
N LEU A 64 -19.64 10.43 -6.96
CA LEU A 64 -18.78 11.23 -7.82
C LEU A 64 -19.67 11.91 -8.87
N GLY A 65 -20.14 13.14 -8.59
CA GLY A 65 -20.75 13.99 -9.57
C GLY A 65 -19.75 14.44 -10.64
N GLU A 66 -20.17 15.27 -11.62
CA GLU A 66 -19.30 15.77 -12.70
C GLU A 66 -18.05 16.56 -12.23
N SER A 67 -17.95 16.89 -10.92
CA SER A 67 -16.78 17.54 -10.29
C SER A 67 -16.01 16.53 -9.45
N LEU A 68 -15.03 15.89 -10.05
CA LEU A 68 -14.32 14.77 -9.44
C LEU A 68 -13.39 15.13 -8.26
N PHE A 69 -13.09 16.41 -7.96
CA PHE A 69 -11.95 16.71 -7.07
C PHE A 69 -12.09 17.95 -6.16
N ASP A 70 -13.13 18.77 -6.24
CA ASP A 70 -13.14 20.07 -5.54
C ASP A 70 -13.93 20.12 -4.21
N GLU A 71 -14.67 19.07 -3.81
CA GLU A 71 -15.56 19.11 -2.63
C GLU A 71 -15.47 17.87 -1.70
N TYR A 72 -14.54 16.93 -1.95
CA TYR A 72 -14.45 15.70 -1.15
C TYR A 72 -13.36 15.78 -0.08
N GLU A 73 -13.70 15.34 1.13
CA GLU A 73 -12.70 15.16 2.17
C GLU A 73 -11.78 14.00 1.80
N THR A 74 -10.49 14.30 1.69
CA THR A 74 -9.42 13.32 1.47
C THR A 74 -8.48 13.30 2.66
N GLU A 75 -7.83 12.19 2.82
CA GLU A 75 -6.75 12.00 3.80
C GLU A 75 -5.52 11.50 3.06
N THR A 76 -4.35 12.06 3.38
CA THR A 76 -3.08 11.64 2.78
C THR A 76 -2.53 10.45 3.53
N VAL A 77 -2.29 9.37 2.83
CA VAL A 77 -1.56 8.19 3.31
C VAL A 77 -0.28 7.98 2.51
N TYR A 78 0.58 7.10 2.97
CA TYR A 78 1.86 6.84 2.32
C TYR A 78 2.00 5.37 1.92
N ALA A 79 2.53 5.13 0.72
CA ALA A 79 2.89 3.83 0.20
C ALA A 79 4.42 3.70 0.06
N GLU A 80 4.97 2.49 0.22
CA GLU A 80 6.40 2.21 0.00
C GLU A 80 6.77 2.22 -1.50
N GLU A 81 5.79 1.99 -2.37
CA GLU A 81 5.95 2.01 -3.82
C GLU A 81 5.04 3.05 -4.46
N GLU A 82 5.49 3.67 -5.54
CA GLU A 82 4.68 4.64 -6.28
C GLU A 82 3.49 3.94 -6.96
N GLN A 83 2.28 4.49 -6.76
CA GLN A 83 1.03 3.90 -7.24
C GLN A 83 0.58 4.56 -8.54
N TYR A 84 0.17 3.77 -9.53
CA TYR A 84 -0.19 4.23 -10.87
C TYR A 84 -1.48 3.60 -11.38
N GLY A 85 -2.09 4.23 -12.39
CA GLY A 85 -3.17 3.64 -13.18
C GLY A 85 -4.50 3.55 -12.45
N TYR A 86 -4.73 4.42 -11.47
CA TYR A 86 -5.98 4.58 -10.74
C TYR A 86 -6.47 6.04 -10.83
N ASP A 87 -7.75 6.23 -10.57
CA ASP A 87 -8.39 7.55 -10.51
C ASP A 87 -8.85 7.89 -9.10
N ILE A 88 -9.12 6.87 -8.27
CA ILE A 88 -9.68 6.99 -6.93
C ILE A 88 -8.96 6.03 -6.00
N ALA A 89 -8.65 6.49 -4.78
CA ALA A 89 -8.22 5.64 -3.70
C ALA A 89 -9.24 5.66 -2.55
N ALA A 90 -9.56 4.51 -1.97
CA ALA A 90 -10.54 4.37 -0.91
C ALA A 90 -10.12 3.30 0.11
N TRP A 91 -10.51 3.47 1.37
CA TRP A 91 -10.26 2.49 2.41
C TRP A 91 -11.02 1.18 2.17
N ILE A 92 -10.37 0.08 2.49
CA ILE A 92 -11.01 -1.24 2.62
C ILE A 92 -11.35 -1.43 4.10
N THR A 93 -12.65 -1.58 4.37
CA THR A 93 -13.16 -1.73 5.73
C THR A 93 -13.81 -3.09 5.91
N GLY A 94 -13.42 -3.79 6.98
CA GLY A 94 -13.93 -5.11 7.33
C GLY A 94 -13.25 -6.26 6.57
N ASP A 95 -13.60 -7.47 6.94
CA ASP A 95 -12.93 -8.72 6.57
C ASP A 95 -13.61 -9.49 5.41
N SER A 96 -14.65 -8.91 4.81
CA SER A 96 -15.47 -9.61 3.81
C SER A 96 -14.73 -9.93 2.51
N MET A 97 -13.60 -9.29 2.25
CA MET A 97 -12.77 -9.49 1.07
C MET A 97 -11.41 -10.15 1.39
N GLU A 98 -11.25 -10.59 2.62
CA GLU A 98 -10.10 -11.43 2.99
C GLU A 98 -10.14 -12.80 2.30
N PRO A 99 -8.98 -13.41 2.06
CA PRO A 99 -7.64 -13.02 2.50
C PRO A 99 -6.88 -12.11 1.51
N ILE A 100 -7.49 -11.70 0.41
CA ILE A 100 -6.78 -10.95 -0.64
C ILE A 100 -6.74 -9.45 -0.31
N TYR A 101 -7.86 -8.89 0.12
CA TYR A 101 -7.98 -7.49 0.51
C TYR A 101 -8.23 -7.43 2.01
N LEU A 102 -7.30 -6.83 2.74
CA LEU A 102 -7.32 -6.80 4.19
C LEU A 102 -8.00 -5.53 4.70
N ASP A 103 -8.56 -5.64 5.90
CA ASP A 103 -9.07 -4.47 6.63
C ASP A 103 -7.92 -3.45 6.87
N GLY A 104 -8.19 -2.16 6.59
CA GLY A 104 -7.20 -1.09 6.70
C GLY A 104 -6.27 -0.94 5.50
N GLU A 105 -6.38 -1.75 4.46
CA GLU A 105 -5.73 -1.48 3.18
C GLU A 105 -6.44 -0.37 2.40
N VAL A 106 -5.74 0.19 1.43
CA VAL A 106 -6.27 1.15 0.45
C VAL A 106 -6.47 0.46 -0.89
N ALA A 107 -7.70 0.48 -1.38
CA ALA A 107 -8.04 0.06 -2.73
C ALA A 107 -7.77 1.19 -3.73
N LEU A 108 -7.12 0.85 -4.83
CA LEU A 108 -6.89 1.72 -5.96
C LEU A 108 -7.89 1.37 -7.06
N ILE A 109 -8.72 2.34 -7.43
CA ILE A 109 -9.91 2.15 -8.25
C ILE A 109 -9.73 2.94 -9.54
N ARG A 110 -9.88 2.28 -10.67
CA ARG A 110 -10.01 2.93 -11.98
C ARG A 110 -11.49 3.18 -12.25
N ALA A 111 -11.87 4.45 -12.41
CA ALA A 111 -13.23 4.85 -12.71
C ALA A 111 -13.70 4.20 -14.02
N SER A 112 -14.69 3.35 -13.94
CA SER A 112 -15.24 2.61 -15.08
C SER A 112 -16.68 2.17 -14.77
N GLY A 113 -17.41 1.78 -15.81
CA GLY A 113 -18.63 1.00 -15.64
C GLY A 113 -18.31 -0.47 -15.35
N PHE A 114 -19.35 -1.30 -15.52
CA PHE A 114 -19.17 -2.75 -15.44
C PHE A 114 -18.50 -3.29 -16.69
N ASP A 115 -17.32 -3.91 -16.53
CA ASP A 115 -16.53 -4.46 -17.61
C ASP A 115 -16.82 -5.97 -17.82
N TYR A 116 -16.62 -6.78 -16.76
CA TYR A 116 -16.78 -8.25 -16.84
C TYR A 116 -17.12 -8.87 -15.48
N ASP A 117 -17.74 -10.05 -15.55
CA ASP A 117 -18.14 -10.83 -14.39
C ASP A 117 -16.95 -11.31 -13.54
N GLY A 118 -17.12 -11.29 -12.23
CA GLY A 118 -16.16 -11.83 -11.28
C GLY A 118 -14.96 -10.92 -10.97
N ALA A 119 -14.89 -9.75 -11.59
CA ALA A 119 -13.93 -8.73 -11.18
C ALA A 119 -14.38 -8.03 -9.89
N VAL A 120 -13.41 -7.42 -9.18
CA VAL A 120 -13.66 -6.69 -7.96
C VAL A 120 -13.93 -5.22 -8.31
N TYR A 121 -15.07 -4.73 -7.86
CA TYR A 121 -15.52 -3.37 -8.09
C TYR A 121 -15.78 -2.66 -6.76
N ALA A 122 -15.60 -1.34 -6.79
CA ALA A 122 -16.22 -0.45 -5.83
C ALA A 122 -17.63 -0.12 -6.35
N LEU A 123 -18.63 -0.33 -5.52
CA LEU A 123 -20.04 -0.15 -5.81
C LEU A 123 -20.70 0.69 -4.73
N SER A 124 -21.42 1.76 -5.12
CA SER A 124 -22.29 2.51 -4.21
C SER A 124 -23.72 2.00 -4.32
N TRP A 125 -24.31 1.67 -3.19
CA TRP A 125 -25.69 1.19 -3.06
C TRP A 125 -26.23 1.48 -1.67
N ASN A 126 -27.43 2.06 -1.56
CA ASN A 126 -28.08 2.45 -0.30
C ASN A 126 -27.14 3.26 0.62
N ASP A 127 -26.58 4.34 0.08
CA ASP A 127 -25.69 5.28 0.79
C ASP A 127 -24.45 4.63 1.41
N SER A 128 -24.10 3.45 0.94
CA SER A 128 -22.90 2.73 1.37
C SER A 128 -22.05 2.34 0.18
N VAL A 129 -20.75 2.22 0.41
CA VAL A 129 -19.80 1.72 -0.59
C VAL A 129 -19.36 0.31 -0.24
N TYR A 130 -19.30 -0.52 -1.24
CA TYR A 130 -18.90 -1.91 -1.13
C TYR A 130 -17.77 -2.22 -2.11
N ILE A 131 -16.77 -2.92 -1.63
CA ILE A 131 -15.75 -3.54 -2.48
C ILE A 131 -16.07 -5.04 -2.53
N LYS A 132 -16.48 -5.52 -3.70
CA LYS A 132 -16.95 -6.90 -3.89
C LYS A 132 -16.69 -7.39 -5.31
N LYS A 133 -16.65 -8.70 -5.49
CA LYS A 133 -16.82 -9.28 -6.82
C LYS A 133 -18.24 -9.06 -7.30
N LEU A 134 -18.38 -8.61 -8.53
CA LEU A 134 -19.70 -8.43 -9.14
C LEU A 134 -19.91 -9.39 -10.31
N TYR A 135 -21.13 -9.88 -10.37
CA TYR A 135 -21.65 -10.65 -11.50
C TYR A 135 -22.93 -9.96 -11.98
N ARG A 136 -23.01 -9.71 -13.29
CA ARG A 136 -24.20 -9.14 -13.90
C ARG A 136 -25.24 -10.25 -14.08
N GLU A 137 -26.47 -9.97 -13.66
CA GLU A 137 -27.62 -10.85 -13.85
C GLU A 137 -28.73 -10.11 -14.61
N GLU A 138 -29.80 -10.80 -14.98
CA GLU A 138 -30.86 -10.25 -15.83
C GLU A 138 -31.45 -8.94 -15.30
N ASN A 139 -31.69 -8.85 -13.97
CA ASN A 139 -32.37 -7.72 -13.37
C ASN A 139 -31.55 -7.04 -12.25
N GLY A 140 -30.24 -7.28 -12.17
CA GLY A 140 -29.42 -6.73 -11.11
C GLY A 140 -27.97 -7.20 -11.14
N TYR A 141 -27.30 -7.01 -10.01
CA TYR A 141 -25.97 -7.53 -9.76
C TYR A 141 -26.00 -8.52 -8.60
N ARG A 142 -25.25 -9.61 -8.74
CA ARG A 142 -24.89 -10.46 -7.61
C ARG A 142 -23.54 -10.03 -7.08
N MET A 143 -23.54 -9.62 -5.82
CA MET A 143 -22.38 -9.15 -5.07
C MET A 143 -21.83 -10.30 -4.24
N VAL A 144 -20.58 -10.66 -4.46
CA VAL A 144 -19.92 -11.82 -3.85
C VAL A 144 -18.72 -11.37 -3.05
N SER A 145 -18.63 -11.81 -1.80
CA SER A 145 -17.47 -11.65 -0.94
C SER A 145 -16.40 -12.69 -1.27
N LEU A 146 -15.14 -12.41 -0.95
CA LEU A 146 -14.07 -13.41 -1.02
C LEU A 146 -14.04 -14.29 0.23
N ASN A 147 -14.45 -13.75 1.36
CA ASN A 147 -14.61 -14.49 2.60
C ASN A 147 -15.92 -15.28 2.56
N ASP A 148 -15.82 -16.60 2.55
CA ASP A 148 -16.95 -17.53 2.45
C ASP A 148 -17.94 -17.46 3.65
N SER A 149 -17.55 -16.76 4.72
CA SER A 149 -18.44 -16.49 5.86
C SER A 149 -19.58 -15.51 5.52
N TYR A 150 -19.46 -14.81 4.40
CA TYR A 150 -20.43 -13.83 3.95
C TYR A 150 -21.24 -14.37 2.78
N PRO A 151 -22.57 -14.47 2.89
CA PRO A 151 -23.42 -14.91 1.81
C PRO A 151 -23.42 -13.90 0.65
N ASP A 152 -23.64 -14.40 -0.56
CA ASP A 152 -23.88 -13.56 -1.73
C ASP A 152 -25.09 -12.65 -1.49
N LYS A 153 -25.03 -11.44 -2.03
CA LYS A 153 -26.13 -10.48 -1.95
C LYS A 153 -26.56 -10.08 -3.36
N TRP A 154 -27.85 -10.16 -3.62
CA TRP A 154 -28.43 -9.69 -4.87
C TRP A 154 -28.89 -8.23 -4.74
N ILE A 155 -28.59 -7.42 -5.76
CA ILE A 155 -28.88 -5.99 -5.83
C ILE A 155 -29.67 -5.72 -7.09
N PRO A 156 -30.96 -5.35 -7.00
CA PRO A 156 -31.78 -5.05 -8.17
C PRO A 156 -31.35 -3.74 -8.85
N TYR A 157 -31.46 -3.65 -10.15
CA TYR A 157 -31.22 -2.40 -10.90
C TYR A 157 -32.18 -1.28 -10.50
N GLU A 158 -33.37 -1.61 -10.02
CA GLU A 158 -34.36 -0.63 -9.53
C GLU A 158 -33.89 0.16 -8.30
N ASP A 159 -32.96 -0.39 -7.52
CA ASP A 159 -32.31 0.30 -6.39
C ASP A 159 -31.20 1.28 -6.84
N ASN A 160 -31.00 1.45 -8.14
CA ASN A 160 -29.98 2.33 -8.73
C ASN A 160 -28.55 2.09 -8.18
N PRO A 161 -28.06 0.85 -8.12
CA PRO A 161 -26.67 0.62 -7.74
C PRO A 161 -25.73 1.28 -8.73
N ARG A 162 -24.71 2.00 -8.20
CA ARG A 162 -23.76 2.69 -9.05
C ARG A 162 -22.38 2.07 -8.91
N ILE A 163 -21.82 1.61 -10.02
CA ILE A 163 -20.45 1.16 -10.09
C ILE A 163 -19.53 2.40 -10.10
N VAL A 164 -18.67 2.52 -9.07
CA VAL A 164 -17.67 3.57 -8.96
C VAL A 164 -16.50 3.27 -9.89
N GLY A 165 -16.06 2.02 -9.91
CA GLY A 165 -15.00 1.58 -10.80
C GLY A 165 -14.45 0.20 -10.45
N LEU A 166 -13.50 -0.22 -11.28
CA LEU A 166 -12.76 -1.47 -11.13
C LEU A 166 -11.61 -1.30 -10.12
N VAL A 167 -11.50 -2.17 -9.14
CA VAL A 167 -10.33 -2.23 -8.25
C VAL A 167 -9.16 -2.82 -9.04
N VAL A 168 -8.11 -2.03 -9.25
CA VAL A 168 -6.95 -2.40 -10.06
C VAL A 168 -5.75 -2.82 -9.23
N SER A 169 -5.66 -2.33 -7.99
CA SER A 169 -4.60 -2.67 -7.04
C SER A 169 -5.05 -2.34 -5.62
N HIS A 170 -4.27 -2.71 -4.64
CA HIS A 170 -4.42 -2.34 -3.23
C HIS A 170 -3.07 -2.37 -2.53
N PHE A 171 -2.96 -1.68 -1.41
CA PHE A 171 -1.75 -1.68 -0.59
C PHE A 171 -2.08 -1.40 0.87
N MET A 172 -1.23 -1.88 1.78
CA MET A 172 -1.27 -1.48 3.18
C MET A 172 -0.50 -0.17 3.34
N PRO A 173 -1.13 0.92 3.80
CA PRO A 173 -0.43 2.19 3.97
C PRO A 173 0.58 2.12 5.11
N VAL A 174 1.69 2.84 4.94
CA VAL A 174 2.65 3.05 6.02
C VAL A 174 2.02 4.05 6.99
N ILE A 175 1.71 3.60 8.19
CA ILE A 175 1.20 4.46 9.25
C ILE A 175 2.38 5.30 9.72
N GLY A 176 2.31 6.61 9.48
CA GLY A 176 3.33 7.54 9.94
C GLY A 176 3.45 7.51 11.47
N ALA A 177 4.68 7.40 11.94
CA ALA A 177 5.01 7.47 13.36
C ALA A 177 4.86 8.91 13.87
#